data_ac0edfd94c41d193b2b0ffd5ad785062
#
_entry.id   ac0edfd94c41d193b2b0ffd5ad785062
#
_cell.length_a   1.000
_cell.length_b   1.000
_cell.length_c   1.000
_cell.angle_alpha   90.00
_cell.angle_beta   90.00
_cell.angle_gamma   90.00
#
_symmetry.space_group_name_H-M   'P 1'
#
loop_
_entity.id
_entity.type
_entity.pdbx_description
1 polymer ?
#
loop_
_entity_poly.entity_id
_entity_poly.type
_entity_poly.pdbx_seq_one_letter_code
_entity_poly.pdbx_strand_id
1 'polypeptide(L)'
;MIALSPGARVYLACGTTDMRRGMASLAMLVQQALLESPFDGAIYIFRGRRAGLIKLLWHDGVGLCLLTKKLEQGQFIWPSTTTTGRIALSAPQLAALLDGCDWRAPLPRRRPEFAG
;
A
#
# COMPACT_ATOMS: atom_id res chain seq x y z
N MET A 1 -0.24 13.60 2.47
CA MET A 1 -0.90 12.32 2.60
C MET A 1 -1.87 12.08 1.46
N ILE A 2 -2.10 10.88 1.09
CA ILE A 2 -2.99 10.55 -0.01
C ILE A 2 -4.43 10.72 0.42
N ALA A 3 -5.21 11.41 -0.39
CA ALA A 3 -6.64 11.45 -0.20
C ALA A 3 -7.24 10.27 -0.97
N LEU A 4 -7.96 9.41 -0.27
CA LEU A 4 -8.54 8.23 -0.89
C LEU A 4 -10.00 8.47 -1.20
N SER A 5 -10.39 8.19 -2.44
CA SER A 5 -11.79 8.25 -2.82
C SER A 5 -12.54 7.10 -2.18
N PRO A 6 -13.80 7.29 -1.82
CA PRO A 6 -14.62 6.17 -1.41
C PRO A 6 -14.67 5.16 -2.55
N GLY A 7 -14.49 3.89 -2.24
CA GLY A 7 -14.49 2.86 -3.25
C GLY A 7 -13.19 2.71 -4.01
N ALA A 8 -12.14 3.43 -3.62
CA ALA A 8 -10.85 3.26 -4.24
C ALA A 8 -10.38 1.82 -4.07
N ARG A 9 -9.87 1.23 -5.14
CA ARG A 9 -9.31 -0.12 -5.08
C ARG A 9 -7.87 -0.03 -4.63
N VAL A 10 -7.49 -0.90 -3.71
CA VAL A 10 -6.16 -0.91 -3.15
C VAL A 10 -5.66 -2.35 -3.20
N TYR A 11 -4.48 -2.56 -3.75
CA TYR A 11 -3.88 -3.88 -3.86
C TYR A 11 -2.47 -3.87 -3.31
N LEU A 12 -2.15 -4.89 -2.52
CA LEU A 12 -0.80 -5.11 -2.05
C LEU A 12 -0.16 -6.19 -2.90
N ALA A 13 0.93 -5.88 -3.55
CA ALA A 13 1.70 -6.89 -4.29
C ALA A 13 2.34 -7.84 -3.28
N CYS A 14 2.16 -9.14 -3.51
CA CYS A 14 2.72 -10.14 -2.62
C CYS A 14 4.23 -10.26 -2.83
N GLY A 15 4.93 -10.64 -1.79
CA GLY A 15 6.39 -10.74 -1.83
C GLY A 15 7.05 -9.39 -1.67
N THR A 16 8.36 -9.36 -1.78
CA THR A 16 9.12 -8.12 -1.65
C THR A 16 9.45 -7.57 -3.03
N THR A 17 9.57 -6.25 -3.09
CA THR A 17 9.89 -5.53 -4.31
C THR A 17 11.19 -4.77 -4.09
N ASP A 18 12.02 -4.67 -5.11
CA ASP A 18 13.22 -3.87 -5.04
C ASP A 18 12.82 -2.40 -4.95
N MET A 19 13.10 -1.78 -3.82
CA MET A 19 12.68 -0.41 -3.55
C MET A 19 13.47 0.64 -4.32
N ARG A 20 14.46 0.24 -5.10
CA ARG A 20 15.15 1.16 -6.00
C ARG A 20 14.34 1.43 -7.27
N ARG A 21 13.29 0.64 -7.52
CA ARG A 21 12.46 0.85 -8.69
C ARG A 21 11.72 2.18 -8.60
N GLY A 22 11.71 2.91 -9.70
CA GLY A 22 10.96 4.15 -9.81
C GLY A 22 9.60 3.94 -10.44
N MET A 23 8.93 5.03 -10.79
CA MET A 23 7.55 4.98 -11.30
C MET A 23 7.39 4.08 -12.50
N ALA A 24 8.24 4.23 -13.51
CA ALA A 24 8.09 3.48 -14.76
C ALA A 24 8.29 1.98 -14.51
N SER A 25 9.29 1.66 -13.71
CA SER A 25 9.58 0.26 -13.40
C SER A 25 8.47 -0.39 -12.58
N LEU A 26 7.90 0.34 -11.62
CA LEU A 26 6.79 -0.18 -10.82
C LEU A 26 5.52 -0.29 -11.66
N ALA A 27 5.27 0.66 -12.56
CA ALA A 27 4.14 0.57 -13.47
C ALA A 27 4.24 -0.68 -14.35
N MET A 28 5.45 -0.98 -14.83
CA MET A 28 5.68 -2.17 -15.63
C MET A 28 5.44 -3.44 -14.80
N LEU A 29 5.83 -3.42 -13.52
CA LEU A 29 5.59 -4.54 -12.63
C LEU A 29 4.09 -4.78 -12.44
N VAL A 30 3.30 -3.71 -12.31
CA VAL A 30 1.85 -3.83 -12.20
C VAL A 30 1.29 -4.50 -13.46
N GLN A 31 1.72 -4.07 -14.62
CA GLN A 31 1.22 -4.63 -15.88
C GLN A 31 1.63 -6.08 -16.07
N GLN A 32 2.88 -6.40 -15.82
CA GLN A 32 3.42 -7.71 -16.16
C GLN A 32 3.24 -8.75 -15.09
N ALA A 33 3.39 -8.38 -13.83
CA ALA A 33 3.31 -9.34 -12.74
C ALA A 33 1.93 -9.40 -12.10
N LEU A 34 1.25 -8.28 -11.97
CA LEU A 34 -0.06 -8.24 -11.35
C LEU A 34 -1.18 -8.30 -12.37
N LEU A 35 -0.88 -8.16 -13.66
CA LEU A 35 -1.83 -8.19 -14.76
C LEU A 35 -2.94 -7.16 -14.58
N GLU A 36 -2.55 -5.97 -14.11
CA GLU A 36 -3.47 -4.86 -13.90
C GLU A 36 -2.97 -3.64 -14.65
N SER A 37 -3.80 -2.61 -14.74
CA SER A 37 -3.40 -1.35 -15.34
C SER A 37 -2.95 -0.39 -14.26
N PRO A 38 -1.72 0.14 -14.33
CA PRO A 38 -1.29 1.12 -13.34
C PRO A 38 -1.96 2.47 -13.51
N PHE A 39 -2.77 2.64 -14.55
CA PHE A 39 -3.39 3.92 -14.88
C PHE A 39 -4.88 3.96 -14.55
N ASP A 40 -5.43 2.95 -13.90
CA ASP A 40 -6.87 2.84 -13.71
C ASP A 40 -7.37 3.44 -12.39
N GLY A 41 -6.50 4.11 -11.66
CA GLY A 41 -6.87 4.77 -10.41
C GLY A 41 -6.73 3.89 -9.19
N ALA A 42 -6.44 2.62 -9.33
CA ALA A 42 -6.18 1.77 -8.16
C ALA A 42 -4.84 2.14 -7.55
N ILE A 43 -4.71 1.90 -6.25
CA ILE A 43 -3.47 2.13 -5.52
C ILE A 43 -2.77 0.80 -5.38
N TYR A 44 -1.52 0.75 -5.79
CA TYR A 44 -0.70 -0.45 -5.71
C TYR A 44 0.39 -0.24 -4.66
N ILE A 45 0.47 -1.17 -3.70
CA ILE A 45 1.38 -1.09 -2.57
C ILE A 45 2.49 -2.10 -2.79
N PHE A 46 3.72 -1.66 -2.57
CA PHE A 46 4.91 -2.52 -2.70
C PHE A 46 5.67 -2.54 -1.39
N ARG A 47 6.02 -3.75 -0.96
CA ARG A 47 6.74 -3.97 0.28
C ARG A 47 8.21 -4.10 -0.02
N GLY A 48 9.04 -3.35 0.69
CA GLY A 48 10.48 -3.47 0.58
C GLY A 48 11.00 -4.68 1.34
N ARG A 49 12.23 -5.06 1.04
CA ARG A 49 12.89 -6.12 1.79
C ARG A 49 12.99 -5.72 3.26
N ARG A 50 13.27 -4.45 3.54
CA ARG A 50 13.22 -3.94 4.90
C ARG A 50 11.78 -3.63 5.23
N ALA A 51 11.27 -4.25 6.28
CA ALA A 51 9.85 -4.19 6.59
C ALA A 51 9.35 -2.80 6.96
N GLY A 52 10.24 -1.84 7.17
CA GLY A 52 9.86 -0.44 7.44
C GLY A 52 9.79 0.44 6.22
N LEU A 53 9.86 -0.12 5.01
CA LEU A 53 9.87 0.66 3.77
C LEU A 53 8.72 0.22 2.88
N ILE A 54 7.94 1.19 2.39
CA ILE A 54 6.76 0.95 1.57
C ILE A 54 6.75 1.94 0.42
N LYS A 55 6.27 1.51 -0.74
CA LYS A 55 5.99 2.40 -1.86
C LYS A 55 4.56 2.21 -2.32
N LEU A 56 3.92 3.31 -2.71
CA LEU A 56 2.58 3.29 -3.27
C LEU A 56 2.61 3.94 -4.63
N LEU A 57 1.98 3.31 -5.60
CA LEU A 57 1.88 3.82 -6.96
C LEU A 57 0.41 3.93 -7.33
N TRP A 58 -0.01 5.07 -7.87
CA TRP A 58 -1.38 5.26 -8.34
C TRP A 58 -1.41 6.36 -9.38
N HIS A 59 -2.49 6.38 -10.17
CA HIS A 59 -2.72 7.45 -11.14
C HIS A 59 -3.88 8.29 -10.62
N ASP A 60 -3.68 9.61 -10.51
CA ASP A 60 -4.64 10.50 -9.88
C ASP A 60 -5.62 11.14 -10.87
N GLY A 61 -5.63 10.70 -12.11
CA GLY A 61 -6.44 11.26 -13.17
C GLY A 61 -5.67 12.20 -14.07
N VAL A 62 -4.55 12.71 -13.60
CA VAL A 62 -3.70 13.63 -14.36
C VAL A 62 -2.33 13.05 -14.59
N GLY A 63 -1.80 12.34 -13.63
CA GLY A 63 -0.45 11.80 -13.71
C GLY A 63 -0.25 10.62 -12.80
N LEU A 64 0.87 9.95 -13.00
CA LEU A 64 1.28 8.82 -12.19
C LEU A 64 1.99 9.34 -10.95
N CYS A 65 1.60 8.86 -9.79
CA CYS A 65 2.12 9.31 -8.51
C CYS A 65 2.83 8.17 -7.80
N LEU A 66 3.89 8.49 -7.11
CA LEU A 66 4.65 7.54 -6.32
C LEU A 66 4.93 8.13 -4.95
N LEU A 67 4.55 7.41 -3.92
CA LEU A 67 4.86 7.77 -2.54
C LEU A 67 5.83 6.75 -1.99
N THR A 68 6.88 7.19 -1.32
CA THR A 68 7.78 6.32 -0.58
C THR A 68 7.74 6.75 0.87
N LYS A 69 7.52 5.79 1.75
CA LYS A 69 7.52 6.07 3.18
C LYS A 69 8.42 5.09 3.90
N LYS A 70 9.26 5.62 4.77
CA LYS A 70 10.11 4.82 5.63
C LYS A 70 9.77 5.19 7.06
N LEU A 71 9.45 4.18 7.87
CA LEU A 71 9.22 4.43 9.29
C LEU A 71 10.54 4.78 9.96
N GLU A 72 10.50 5.78 10.84
CA GLU A 72 11.70 6.13 11.59
C GLU A 72 12.09 5.02 12.53
N GLN A 73 11.12 4.34 13.08
CA GLN A 73 11.35 3.23 13.97
C GLN A 73 10.34 2.13 13.68
N GLY A 74 10.76 0.91 13.83
CA GLY A 74 9.87 -0.23 13.72
C GLY A 74 9.61 -0.64 12.29
N GLN A 75 8.56 -1.39 12.12
CA GLN A 75 8.20 -2.00 10.84
C GLN A 75 6.71 -1.84 10.62
N PHE A 76 6.30 -1.79 9.35
CA PHE A 76 4.90 -1.94 9.02
C PHE A 76 4.47 -3.37 9.35
N ILE A 77 3.20 -3.55 9.64
CA ILE A 77 2.66 -4.88 9.90
C ILE A 77 2.17 -5.43 8.57
N TRP A 78 2.92 -6.37 8.03
CA TRP A 78 2.63 -6.93 6.72
C TRP A 78 1.82 -8.21 6.85
N PRO A 79 0.91 -8.48 5.90
CA PRO A 79 0.19 -9.74 5.93
C PRO A 79 1.11 -10.89 5.61
N SER A 80 0.78 -12.04 6.15
CA SER A 80 1.39 -13.27 5.73
C SER A 80 0.80 -13.61 4.39
N THR A 81 1.57 -13.61 3.35
CA THR A 81 1.05 -13.79 2.01
C THR A 81 1.82 -14.85 1.26
N THR A 82 1.27 -15.24 0.14
CA THR A 82 2.01 -16.02 -0.82
C THR A 82 3.08 -15.14 -1.46
N THR A 83 3.92 -15.72 -2.27
CA THR A 83 5.01 -15.00 -2.89
C THR A 83 4.61 -14.35 -4.20
N THR A 84 3.42 -14.61 -4.71
CA THR A 84 2.99 -14.10 -6.00
C THR A 84 1.57 -13.55 -5.92
N GLY A 85 1.22 -12.69 -6.86
CA GLY A 85 -0.11 -12.13 -6.96
C GLY A 85 -0.28 -10.88 -6.13
N ARG A 86 -1.53 -10.62 -5.77
CA ARG A 86 -1.85 -9.43 -5.00
C ARG A 86 -2.99 -9.72 -4.02
N ILE A 87 -3.07 -8.87 -3.00
CA ILE A 87 -4.13 -8.94 -2.01
C ILE A 87 -4.87 -7.61 -2.03
N ALA A 88 -6.21 -7.65 -2.05
CA ALA A 88 -7.01 -6.43 -1.98
C ALA A 88 -7.12 -5.97 -0.54
N LEU A 89 -6.97 -4.69 -0.33
CA LEU A 89 -7.17 -4.05 0.97
C LEU A 89 -8.26 -3.00 0.85
N SER A 90 -8.93 -2.73 1.95
CA SER A 90 -9.86 -1.61 2.02
C SER A 90 -9.08 -0.31 2.25
N ALA A 91 -9.73 0.82 2.00
CA ALA A 91 -9.12 2.11 2.29
C ALA A 91 -8.75 2.27 3.77
N PRO A 92 -9.60 1.88 4.73
CA PRO A 92 -9.20 1.93 6.14
C PRO A 92 -8.01 1.03 6.46
N GLN A 93 -7.92 -0.14 5.82
CA GLN A 93 -6.77 -1.02 6.02
C GLN A 93 -5.49 -0.38 5.50
N LEU A 94 -5.54 0.29 4.34
CA LEU A 94 -4.39 1.01 3.84
C LEU A 94 -3.98 2.13 4.80
N ALA A 95 -4.94 2.89 5.32
CA ALA A 95 -4.63 3.96 6.26
C ALA A 95 -3.93 3.40 7.51
N ALA A 96 -4.43 2.30 8.04
CA ALA A 96 -3.82 1.66 9.21
C ALA A 96 -2.41 1.17 8.90
N LEU A 97 -2.22 0.55 7.74
CA LEU A 97 -0.90 0.08 7.33
C LEU A 97 0.09 1.24 7.25
N LEU A 98 -0.32 2.35 6.63
CA LEU A 98 0.55 3.52 6.48
C LEU A 98 0.91 4.16 7.81
N ASP A 99 0.04 4.04 8.80
CA ASP A 99 0.30 4.58 10.13
C ASP A 99 1.10 3.63 11.02
N GLY A 100 1.50 2.49 10.47
CA GLY A 100 2.23 1.50 11.26
C GLY A 100 1.35 0.73 12.23
N CYS A 101 0.03 0.80 12.06
CA CYS A 101 -0.92 0.14 12.93
C CYS A 101 -1.29 -1.24 12.39
N ASP A 102 -1.92 -2.03 13.24
CA ASP A 102 -2.36 -3.36 12.82
C ASP A 102 -3.61 -3.25 11.98
N TRP A 103 -3.47 -3.35 10.68
CA TRP A 103 -4.56 -3.23 9.74
C TRP A 103 -5.46 -4.47 9.72
N ARG A 104 -5.01 -5.58 10.32
CA ARG A 104 -5.77 -6.81 10.35
C ARG A 104 -6.88 -6.77 11.39
N ALA A 105 -6.73 -5.92 12.35
CA ALA A 105 -7.71 -5.78 13.40
C ALA A 105 -8.55 -4.61 13.10
N PRO A 106 -9.52 -4.83 12.38
CA PRO A 106 -10.22 -3.78 11.86
C PRO A 106 -11.02 -3.25 12.82
N LEU A 107 -11.22 -3.29 13.63
CA LEU A 107 -12.04 -2.83 14.44
C LEU A 107 -12.31 -1.68 14.63
N PRO A 108 -13.15 -1.36 14.96
CA PRO A 108 -13.55 -0.13 15.25
C PRO A 108 -12.71 0.18 16.32
N ARG A 109 -12.19 1.02 16.43
CA ARG A 109 -11.43 1.31 17.31
C ARG A 109 -11.96 1.89 18.31
N ARG A 110 -11.84 1.88 19.21
CA ARG A 110 -12.29 2.39 20.17
C ARG A 110 -11.68 3.51 20.38
N ARG A 111 -12.11 4.41 20.68
CA ARG A 111 -11.66 5.52 20.82
C ARG A 111 -11.27 5.73 22.02
N PRO A 112 -10.46 6.19 22.26
CA PRO A 112 -9.91 6.35 23.35
C PRO A 112 -10.44 7.18 24.14
N GLU A 113 -10.63 7.22 24.38
CA GLU A 113 -10.91 7.70 24.83
C GLU A 113 -10.56 8.59 25.15
N PHE A 114 -10.49 9.05 25.10
CA PHE A 114 -10.25 9.79 25.12
C PHE A 114 -10.50 10.16 25.72
N ALA A 115 -10.47 9.88 26.10
CA ALA A 115 -10.72 9.96 26.44
C ALA A 115 -10.89 10.21 26.53
N GLY A 116 -11.06 10.25 26.74
CA GLY A 116 -11.36 10.35 26.74
C GLY A 116 -11.41 10.49 26.60
#